data_c81f564534e6d9682c60d86248f4a4ad
#
_entry.id   c81f564534e6d9682c60d86248f4a4ad
#
_cell.length_a   1.000
_cell.length_b   1.000
_cell.length_c   1.000
_cell.angle_alpha   90.00
_cell.angle_beta   90.00
_cell.angle_gamma   90.00
#
_symmetry.space_group_name_H-M   'P 1'
#
loop_
_entity.id
_entity.type
_entity.pdbx_description
1 polymer ?
#
loop_
_entity_poly.entity_id
_entity_poly.type
_entity_poly.pdbx_seq_one_letter_code
_entity_poly.pdbx_strand_id
1 'polypeptide(L)'
;MFTYKDVIFEGTQPQIDEKVYFAKGARIVGRVTIGEYSSIWHNVVLRGDVNSISIGRYTNIQDNSVVHVADNYSTKIGDFVTVGHNATVHACTVEDHCLIGMGSVVLDGAVIGRGSI
;
A
#
# COMPACT_ATOMS: atom_id res chain seq x y z
N MET A 1 -8.39 17.12 -0.93
CA MET A 1 -9.46 16.16 -0.61
C MET A 1 -9.33 14.92 -1.47
N PHE A 2 -9.48 13.76 -0.89
CA PHE A 2 -9.45 12.50 -1.62
C PHE A 2 -10.82 12.26 -2.27
N THR A 3 -10.85 11.98 -3.57
CA THR A 3 -12.08 11.62 -4.29
C THR A 3 -11.93 10.26 -4.93
N TYR A 4 -13.00 9.50 -4.98
CA TYR A 4 -13.00 8.16 -5.55
C TYR A 4 -13.24 8.14 -7.06
N LYS A 5 -13.52 9.29 -7.65
CA LYS A 5 -13.95 9.34 -9.06
C LYS A 5 -12.91 8.78 -10.01
N ASP A 6 -11.64 9.07 -9.76
CA ASP A 6 -10.54 8.67 -10.63
C ASP A 6 -9.83 7.39 -10.16
N VAL A 7 -10.38 6.73 -9.13
CA VAL A 7 -9.72 5.58 -8.50
C VAL A 7 -10.55 4.31 -8.59
N ILE A 8 -11.71 4.37 -9.24
CA ILE A 8 -12.54 3.18 -9.47
C ILE A 8 -11.95 2.38 -10.61
N PHE A 9 -11.77 1.08 -10.37
CA PHE A 9 -11.35 0.14 -11.40
C PHE A 9 -12.38 -0.97 -11.53
N GLU A 10 -12.97 -1.10 -12.73
CA GLU A 10 -14.01 -2.11 -13.02
C GLU A 10 -15.13 -2.11 -11.98
N GLY A 11 -15.60 -0.92 -11.62
CA GLY A 11 -16.68 -0.77 -10.65
C GLY A 11 -16.27 -0.93 -9.19
N THR A 12 -15.02 -1.22 -8.90
CA THR A 12 -14.51 -1.39 -7.54
C THR A 12 -13.74 -0.16 -7.09
N GLN A 13 -14.09 0.36 -5.93
CA GLN A 13 -13.40 1.50 -5.34
C GLN A 13 -12.69 1.10 -4.05
N PRO A 14 -11.65 1.83 -3.65
CA PRO A 14 -10.94 1.57 -2.41
C PRO A 14 -11.85 1.68 -1.19
N GLN A 15 -11.55 0.85 -0.18
CA GLN A 15 -12.19 0.90 1.13
C GLN A 15 -11.16 1.42 2.14
N ILE A 16 -11.32 2.66 2.51
CA ILE A 16 -10.33 3.40 3.29
C ILE A 16 -10.98 3.87 4.57
N ASP A 17 -10.37 3.52 5.71
CA ASP A 17 -10.83 4.01 6.99
C ASP A 17 -10.78 5.55 7.02
N GLU A 18 -11.76 6.17 7.65
CA GLU A 18 -11.88 7.63 7.70
C GLU A 18 -10.70 8.31 8.40
N LYS A 19 -9.95 7.57 9.20
CA LYS A 19 -8.80 8.09 9.95
C LYS A 19 -7.47 7.87 9.21
N VAL A 20 -7.51 7.61 7.93
CA VAL A 20 -6.31 7.50 7.09
C VAL A 20 -5.95 8.88 6.55
N TYR A 21 -4.67 9.22 6.61
CA TYR A 21 -4.17 10.47 6.05
C TYR A 21 -3.67 10.24 4.63
N PHE A 22 -4.06 11.14 3.71
CA PHE A 22 -3.57 11.16 2.34
C PHE A 22 -2.87 12.47 2.07
N ALA A 23 -1.62 12.39 1.65
CA ALA A 23 -0.90 13.56 1.19
C ALA A 23 -1.23 13.84 -0.28
N LYS A 24 -0.95 15.06 -0.70
CA LYS A 24 -1.20 15.51 -2.06
C LYS A 24 -0.45 14.65 -3.07
N GLY A 25 -1.13 14.28 -4.13
CA GLY A 25 -0.56 13.48 -5.22
C GLY A 25 -0.65 11.97 -5.02
N ALA A 26 -1.12 11.50 -3.86
CA ALA A 26 -1.37 10.07 -3.69
C ALA A 26 -2.48 9.60 -4.64
N ARG A 27 -2.27 8.44 -5.26
CA ARG A 27 -3.22 7.81 -6.19
C ARG A 27 -3.54 6.41 -5.73
N ILE A 28 -4.82 6.14 -5.49
CA ILE A 28 -5.26 4.84 -5.00
C ILE A 28 -6.33 4.32 -5.95
N VAL A 29 -6.09 3.15 -6.52
CA VAL A 29 -6.91 2.59 -7.60
C VAL A 29 -7.42 1.20 -7.23
N GLY A 30 -8.72 0.98 -7.34
CA GLY A 30 -9.33 -0.34 -7.34
C GLY A 30 -9.44 -1.01 -5.97
N ARG A 31 -9.07 -2.28 -5.92
CA ARG A 31 -9.24 -3.13 -4.73
C ARG A 31 -8.15 -2.89 -3.71
N VAL A 32 -8.31 -1.82 -2.96
CA VAL A 32 -7.36 -1.42 -1.92
C VAL A 32 -8.13 -1.22 -0.62
N THR A 33 -7.65 -1.83 0.46
CA THR A 33 -8.15 -1.56 1.82
C THR A 33 -7.03 -0.99 2.66
N ILE A 34 -7.34 0.03 3.46
CA ILE A 34 -6.35 0.70 4.32
C ILE A 34 -6.95 0.86 5.71
N GLY A 35 -6.26 0.36 6.72
CA GLY A 35 -6.68 0.42 8.12
C GLY A 35 -6.45 1.78 8.75
N GLU A 36 -7.08 1.99 9.91
CA GLU A 36 -7.08 3.26 10.64
C GLU A 36 -5.67 3.75 10.99
N TYR A 37 -5.52 5.05 11.04
CA TYR A 37 -4.28 5.75 11.43
C TYR A 37 -3.07 5.42 10.55
N SER A 38 -3.30 4.85 9.39
CA SER A 38 -2.27 4.74 8.36
C SER A 38 -2.14 6.03 7.58
N SER A 39 -1.00 6.22 6.93
CA SER A 39 -0.74 7.43 6.15
C SER A 39 -0.11 7.09 4.81
N ILE A 40 -0.63 7.70 3.77
CA ILE A 40 -0.17 7.51 2.39
C ILE A 40 0.35 8.85 1.91
N TRP A 41 1.63 8.90 1.60
CA TRP A 41 2.33 10.16 1.42
C TRP A 41 2.36 10.63 -0.04
N HIS A 42 3.10 11.72 -0.30
CA HIS A 42 3.05 12.40 -1.59
C HIS A 42 3.46 11.48 -2.75
N ASN A 43 2.65 11.47 -3.80
CA ASN A 43 2.92 10.77 -5.05
C ASN A 43 3.03 9.25 -4.92
N VAL A 44 2.52 8.68 -3.84
CA VAL A 44 2.41 7.23 -3.70
C VAL A 44 1.34 6.71 -4.64
N VAL A 45 1.59 5.56 -5.26
CA VAL A 45 0.61 4.86 -6.08
C VAL A 45 0.30 3.51 -5.46
N LEU A 46 -0.97 3.28 -5.16
CA LEU A 46 -1.49 1.99 -4.73
C LEU A 46 -2.46 1.52 -5.81
N ARG A 47 -2.05 0.54 -6.59
CA ARG A 47 -2.86 0.09 -7.72
C ARG A 47 -3.31 -1.36 -7.55
N GLY A 48 -4.56 -1.53 -7.08
CA GLY A 48 -5.20 -2.84 -6.90
C GLY A 48 -6.12 -3.17 -8.06
N ASP A 49 -5.55 -3.44 -9.21
CA ASP A 49 -6.27 -3.70 -10.46
C ASP A 49 -6.52 -5.20 -10.68
N VAL A 50 -5.51 -5.96 -11.03
CA VAL A 50 -5.66 -7.39 -11.31
C VAL A 50 -5.74 -8.25 -10.06
N ASN A 51 -5.47 -7.69 -8.90
CA ASN A 51 -5.59 -8.35 -7.61
C ASN A 51 -5.75 -7.25 -6.54
N SER A 52 -5.74 -7.61 -5.26
CA SER A 52 -6.03 -6.68 -4.17
C SER A 52 -4.77 -6.25 -3.40
N ILE A 53 -4.85 -5.06 -2.80
CA ILE A 53 -3.88 -4.55 -1.84
C ILE A 53 -4.58 -4.42 -0.49
N SER A 54 -3.95 -4.94 0.55
CA SER A 54 -4.41 -4.78 1.92
C SER A 54 -3.30 -4.11 2.74
N ILE A 55 -3.60 -2.98 3.34
CA ILE A 55 -2.69 -2.26 4.23
C ILE A 55 -3.34 -2.19 5.60
N GLY A 56 -2.61 -2.60 6.62
CA GLY A 56 -3.08 -2.61 7.99
C GLY A 56 -3.18 -1.21 8.59
N ARG A 57 -3.30 -1.16 9.90
CA ARG A 57 -3.40 0.10 10.65
C ARG A 57 -2.03 0.57 11.09
N TYR A 58 -1.92 1.88 11.38
CA TYR A 58 -0.68 2.50 11.86
C TYR A 58 0.52 2.22 10.94
N THR A 59 0.26 2.07 9.65
CA THR A 59 1.26 1.81 8.63
C THR A 59 1.45 3.04 7.77
N ASN A 60 2.70 3.36 7.41
CA ASN A 60 2.94 4.50 6.54
C ASN A 60 3.66 4.05 5.26
N ILE A 61 3.15 4.56 4.15
CA ILE A 61 3.75 4.37 2.83
C ILE A 61 4.29 5.72 2.41
N GLN A 62 5.60 5.85 2.36
CA GLN A 62 6.23 7.15 2.18
C GLN A 62 6.38 7.55 0.71
N ASP A 63 6.75 8.79 0.52
CA ASP A 63 6.72 9.51 -0.76
C ASP A 63 7.32 8.73 -1.92
N ASN A 64 6.66 8.77 -3.06
CA ASN A 64 7.07 8.17 -4.34
C ASN A 64 7.15 6.64 -4.35
N SER A 65 6.62 5.97 -3.35
CA SER A 65 6.57 4.51 -3.34
C SER A 65 5.43 3.99 -4.19
N VAL A 66 5.60 2.77 -4.71
CA VAL A 66 4.60 2.11 -5.53
C VAL A 66 4.26 0.77 -4.92
N VAL A 67 2.96 0.51 -4.76
CA VAL A 67 2.44 -0.78 -4.32
C VAL A 67 1.56 -1.32 -5.44
N HIS A 68 1.88 -2.51 -5.90
CA HIS A 68 1.15 -3.16 -6.99
C HIS A 68 0.98 -4.65 -6.71
N VAL A 69 0.32 -5.33 -7.61
CA VAL A 69 -0.08 -6.73 -7.46
C VAL A 69 0.23 -7.49 -8.74
N ALA A 70 0.13 -8.81 -8.68
CA ALA A 70 0.20 -9.68 -9.85
C ALA A 70 -1.07 -10.53 -9.92
N ASP A 71 -1.28 -11.22 -11.03
CA ASP A 71 -2.47 -12.07 -11.18
C ASP A 71 -2.56 -13.12 -10.08
N ASN A 72 -1.43 -13.73 -9.72
CA ASN A 72 -1.40 -14.84 -8.76
C ASN A 72 -1.10 -14.41 -7.32
N TYR A 73 -0.67 -13.17 -7.11
CA TYR A 73 -0.30 -12.69 -5.78
C TYR A 73 -0.88 -11.32 -5.51
N SER A 74 -1.64 -11.22 -4.44
CA SER A 74 -2.02 -9.94 -3.85
C SER A 74 -0.84 -9.34 -3.11
N THR A 75 -0.98 -8.10 -2.67
CA THR A 75 -0.02 -7.47 -1.76
C THR A 75 -0.69 -7.26 -0.41
N LYS A 76 -0.03 -7.75 0.63
CA LYS A 76 -0.48 -7.59 2.01
C LYS A 76 0.61 -6.91 2.81
N ILE A 77 0.28 -5.76 3.38
CA ILE A 77 1.17 -5.02 4.27
C ILE A 77 0.47 -4.96 5.62
N GLY A 78 1.12 -5.42 6.66
CA GLY A 78 0.55 -5.56 7.99
C GLY A 78 0.42 -4.25 8.74
N ASP A 79 0.31 -4.37 10.07
CA ASP A 79 0.18 -3.26 10.99
C ASP A 79 1.55 -2.74 11.42
N PHE A 80 1.64 -1.45 11.73
CA PHE A 80 2.87 -0.83 12.27
C PHE A 80 4.07 -1.02 11.34
N VAL A 81 3.84 -0.95 10.03
CA VAL A 81 4.88 -1.07 9.01
C VAL A 81 5.26 0.30 8.48
N THR A 82 6.55 0.51 8.28
CA THR A 82 7.05 1.68 7.59
C THR A 82 7.62 1.24 6.24
N VAL A 83 7.09 1.82 5.17
CA VAL A 83 7.65 1.66 3.82
C VAL A 83 8.33 2.97 3.46
N GLY A 84 9.66 2.92 3.34
CA GLY A 84 10.47 4.11 3.07
C GLY A 84 10.23 4.69 1.68
N HIS A 85 10.80 5.87 1.43
CA HIS A 85 10.64 6.60 0.16
C HIS A 85 11.14 5.79 -1.04
N ASN A 86 10.49 5.93 -2.17
CA ASN A 86 10.91 5.33 -3.43
C ASN A 86 11.03 3.80 -3.38
N ALA A 87 10.27 3.14 -2.53
CA ALA A 87 10.24 1.69 -2.46
C ALA A 87 9.22 1.14 -3.46
N THR A 88 9.46 -0.09 -3.91
CA THR A 88 8.53 -0.86 -4.72
C THR A 88 8.12 -2.09 -3.93
N VAL A 89 6.84 -2.22 -3.64
CA VAL A 89 6.28 -3.36 -2.90
C VAL A 89 5.27 -4.03 -3.83
N HIS A 90 5.65 -5.17 -4.38
CA HIS A 90 4.93 -5.77 -5.49
C HIS A 90 4.57 -7.23 -5.22
N ALA A 91 3.28 -7.51 -5.16
CA ALA A 91 2.75 -8.87 -5.11
C ALA A 91 3.39 -9.74 -4.01
N CYS A 92 3.54 -9.17 -2.82
CA CYS A 92 4.27 -9.78 -1.72
C CYS A 92 3.53 -9.60 -0.40
N THR A 93 4.08 -10.18 0.65
CA THR A 93 3.57 -10.03 2.01
C THR A 93 4.63 -9.39 2.88
N VAL A 94 4.26 -8.30 3.55
CA VAL A 94 5.08 -7.66 4.57
C VAL A 94 4.33 -7.81 5.89
N GLU A 95 4.88 -8.56 6.81
CA GLU A 95 4.25 -8.82 8.10
C GLU A 95 4.38 -7.62 9.04
N ASP A 96 3.74 -7.69 10.20
CA ASP A 96 3.66 -6.57 11.12
C ASP A 96 5.04 -6.11 11.63
N HIS A 97 5.13 -4.84 11.99
CA HIS A 97 6.31 -4.24 12.63
C HIS A 97 7.57 -4.30 11.79
N CYS A 98 7.44 -4.22 10.47
CA CYS A 98 8.58 -4.20 9.55
C CYS A 98 8.95 -2.77 9.15
N LEU A 99 10.22 -2.58 8.80
CA LEU A 99 10.69 -1.38 8.14
C LEU A 99 11.29 -1.79 6.79
N ILE A 100 10.65 -1.34 5.71
CA ILE A 100 11.15 -1.51 4.35
C ILE A 100 11.95 -0.26 4.02
N GLY A 101 13.25 -0.40 3.87
CA GLY A 101 14.14 0.74 3.66
C GLY A 101 13.87 1.50 2.37
N MET A 102 14.33 2.75 2.31
CA MET A 102 14.21 3.59 1.13
C MET A 102 14.82 2.91 -0.10
N GLY A 103 14.12 2.99 -1.22
CA GLY A 103 14.59 2.42 -2.47
C GLY A 103 14.56 0.91 -2.57
N SER A 104 14.00 0.22 -1.58
CA SER A 104 13.91 -1.25 -1.59
C SER A 104 12.96 -1.73 -2.67
N VAL A 105 13.22 -2.93 -3.17
CA VAL A 105 12.35 -3.62 -4.12
C VAL A 105 11.99 -4.98 -3.55
N VAL A 106 10.70 -5.18 -3.29
CA VAL A 106 10.16 -6.46 -2.79
C VAL A 106 9.24 -7.01 -3.87
N LEU A 107 9.51 -8.21 -4.34
CA LEU A 107 8.87 -8.77 -5.52
C LEU A 107 7.96 -9.95 -5.21
N ASP A 108 7.33 -10.45 -6.26
CA ASP A 108 6.24 -11.43 -6.23
C ASP A 108 6.55 -12.64 -5.36
N GLY A 109 5.62 -12.95 -4.48
CA GLY A 109 5.70 -14.12 -3.62
C GLY A 109 6.64 -13.99 -2.42
N ALA A 110 7.37 -12.88 -2.29
CA ALA A 110 8.25 -12.67 -1.15
C ALA A 110 7.44 -12.51 0.14
N VAL A 111 8.01 -12.98 1.24
CA VAL A 111 7.45 -12.78 2.58
C VAL A 111 8.52 -12.12 3.45
N ILE A 112 8.24 -10.91 3.87
CA ILE A 112 9.11 -10.20 4.83
C ILE A 112 8.54 -10.48 6.21
N GLY A 113 9.29 -11.24 7.01
CA GLY A 113 8.82 -11.69 8.31
C GLY A 113 8.69 -10.57 9.32
N ARG A 114 7.80 -10.78 10.30
CA ARG A 114 7.50 -9.83 11.35
C ARG A 114 8.76 -9.26 12.00
N GLY A 115 8.79 -7.95 12.19
CA GLY A 115 9.88 -7.25 12.87
C GLY A 115 11.15 -7.10 12.05
N SER A 116 11.12 -7.38 10.75
CA SER A 116 12.30 -7.27 9.87
C SER A 116 12.62 -5.81 9.53
N ILE A 117 13.90 -5.57 9.27
CA ILE A 117 14.40 -4.30 8.77
C ILE A 117 15.16 -4.55 7.48
#